data_288ddc8de05330d67efb2da310a13d5a
#
_entry.id   288ddc8de05330d67efb2da310a13d5a
#
_cell.length_a   1.000
_cell.length_b   1.000
_cell.length_c   1.000
_cell.angle_alpha   90.00
_cell.angle_beta   90.00
_cell.angle_gamma   90.00
#
_symmetry.space_group_name_H-M   'P 1'
#
loop_
_entity.id
_entity.type
_entity.pdbx_description
1 polymer ?
#
loop_
_entity_poly.entity_id
_entity_poly.type
_entity_poly.pdbx_seq_one_letter_code
_entity_poly.pdbx_strand_id
1 'polypeptide(L)'
;LENEYQKLLRILSDEYTGAQSRAATRQKNMQEYYAMWVHQVKTPIAALRLLLQNKNDEGQMTEELSELFGIEQYVEMALQYQRLDSETTDFVFEETDLDEIIRTSVRKYARQFIAKKISLSYEPVETTVITDKKWLSFVIEQVISNAVKYTKTGGIKIYLEDGDGTMSVPVQ
;
A
#
# COMPACT_ATOMS: atom_id res chain seq x y z
N LEU A 1 -22.53 21.14 44.71
CA LEU A 1 -22.57 19.67 44.45
C LEU A 1 -23.33 19.38 43.16
N GLU A 2 -24.49 19.99 42.92
CA GLU A 2 -25.30 19.79 41.71
C GLU A 2 -24.54 20.21 40.40
N ASN A 3 -23.73 21.24 40.48
CA ASN A 3 -22.97 21.76 39.34
C ASN A 3 -21.78 20.84 38.91
N GLU A 4 -21.14 20.15 39.83
CA GLU A 4 -20.06 19.20 39.53
C GLU A 4 -20.61 17.91 38.91
N TYR A 5 -21.74 17.39 39.38
CA TYR A 5 -22.42 16.25 38.79
C TYR A 5 -22.86 16.53 37.36
N GLN A 6 -23.42 17.69 37.09
CA GLN A 6 -23.82 18.09 35.75
C GLN A 6 -22.62 18.21 34.80
N LYS A 7 -21.49 18.70 35.30
CA LYS A 7 -20.24 18.78 34.53
C LYS A 7 -19.69 17.40 34.19
N LEU A 8 -19.68 16.49 35.15
CA LEU A 8 -19.26 15.09 34.93
C LEU A 8 -20.15 14.35 33.91
N LEU A 9 -21.48 14.53 34.01
CA LEU A 9 -22.43 13.95 33.08
C LEU A 9 -22.22 14.47 31.64
N ARG A 10 -21.90 15.75 31.47
CA ARG A 10 -21.60 16.33 30.17
C ARG A 10 -20.30 15.71 29.59
N ILE A 11 -19.26 15.64 30.38
CA ILE A 11 -17.97 15.04 29.94
C ILE A 11 -18.19 13.58 29.51
N LEU A 12 -18.89 12.79 30.31
CA LEU A 12 -19.22 11.40 29.98
C LEU A 12 -20.10 11.30 28.73
N SER A 13 -21.08 12.17 28.57
CA SER A 13 -21.94 12.22 27.39
C SER A 13 -21.13 12.57 26.12
N ASP A 14 -20.23 13.55 26.22
CA ASP A 14 -19.37 13.97 25.10
C ASP A 14 -18.35 12.89 24.72
N GLU A 15 -17.76 12.22 25.71
CA GLU A 15 -16.88 11.07 25.47
C GLU A 15 -17.62 9.89 24.83
N TYR A 16 -18.81 9.57 25.31
CA TYR A 16 -19.62 8.47 24.76
C TYR A 16 -20.06 8.76 23.32
N THR A 17 -20.57 9.98 23.06
CA THR A 17 -20.95 10.38 21.69
C THR A 17 -19.74 10.43 20.76
N GLY A 18 -18.61 10.90 21.25
CA GLY A 18 -17.35 10.89 20.51
C GLY A 18 -16.85 9.46 20.18
N ALA A 19 -16.97 8.54 21.14
CA ALA A 19 -16.61 7.12 20.92
C ALA A 19 -17.54 6.45 19.90
N GLN A 20 -18.86 6.68 19.99
CA GLN A 20 -19.83 6.17 19.02
C GLN A 20 -19.58 6.73 17.61
N SER A 21 -19.31 8.02 17.48
CA SER A 21 -19.01 8.64 16.19
C SER A 21 -17.74 8.06 15.56
N ARG A 22 -16.69 7.87 16.37
CA ARG A 22 -15.44 7.22 15.90
C ARG A 22 -15.69 5.78 15.47
N ALA A 23 -16.46 4.99 16.22
CA ALA A 23 -16.80 3.62 15.88
C ALA A 23 -17.61 3.53 14.57
N ALA A 24 -18.61 4.41 14.40
CA ALA A 24 -19.41 4.47 13.18
C ALA A 24 -18.57 4.86 11.95
N THR A 25 -17.68 5.84 12.11
CA THR A 25 -16.76 6.25 11.03
C THR A 25 -15.81 5.10 10.66
N ARG A 26 -15.25 4.41 11.65
CA ARG A 26 -14.38 3.25 11.43
C ARG A 26 -15.11 2.13 10.68
N GLN A 27 -16.33 1.81 11.10
CA GLN A 27 -17.15 0.79 10.44
C GLN A 27 -17.48 1.17 8.99
N LYS A 28 -17.81 2.44 8.71
CA LYS A 28 -18.06 2.94 7.37
C LYS A 28 -16.82 2.82 6.49
N ASN A 29 -15.67 3.29 6.97
CA ASN A 29 -14.40 3.21 6.25
C ASN A 29 -14.03 1.76 5.93
N MET A 30 -14.25 0.83 6.86
CA MET A 30 -14.02 -0.59 6.66
C MET A 30 -14.92 -1.16 5.56
N GLN A 31 -16.22 -0.82 5.53
CA GLN A 31 -17.15 -1.26 4.49
C GLN A 31 -16.77 -0.73 3.11
N GLU A 32 -16.43 0.55 3.01
CA GLU A 32 -15.96 1.16 1.75
C GLU A 32 -14.66 0.51 1.25
N TYR A 33 -13.74 0.24 2.16
CA TYR A 33 -12.49 -0.45 1.84
C TYR A 33 -12.75 -1.87 1.31
N TYR A 34 -13.57 -2.67 1.99
CA TYR A 34 -13.90 -4.04 1.53
C TYR A 34 -14.61 -4.04 0.17
N ALA A 35 -15.52 -3.09 -0.06
CA ALA A 35 -16.20 -2.97 -1.35
C ALA A 35 -15.21 -2.70 -2.48
N MET A 36 -14.28 -1.76 -2.27
CA MET A 36 -13.23 -1.45 -3.22
C MET A 36 -12.29 -2.64 -3.43
N TRP A 37 -11.87 -3.31 -2.35
CA TRP A 37 -11.00 -4.48 -2.40
C TRP A 37 -11.61 -5.62 -3.20
N VAL A 38 -12.88 -5.98 -2.94
CA VAL A 38 -13.59 -7.03 -3.68
C VAL A 38 -13.63 -6.71 -5.17
N HIS A 39 -13.86 -5.45 -5.54
CA HIS A 39 -13.87 -5.03 -6.94
C HIS A 39 -12.49 -5.17 -7.59
N GLN A 40 -11.44 -4.78 -6.88
CA GLN A 40 -10.06 -4.86 -7.36
C GLN A 40 -9.54 -6.29 -7.51
N VAL A 41 -9.96 -7.21 -6.65
CA VAL A 41 -9.61 -8.64 -6.76
C VAL A 41 -10.39 -9.33 -7.89
N LYS A 42 -11.64 -8.96 -8.11
CA LYS A 42 -12.45 -9.55 -9.20
C LYS A 42 -11.88 -9.28 -10.59
N THR A 43 -11.28 -8.12 -10.81
CA THR A 43 -10.75 -7.72 -12.12
C THR A 43 -9.61 -8.63 -12.60
N PRO A 44 -8.51 -8.83 -11.85
CA PRO A 44 -7.45 -9.75 -12.26
C PRO A 44 -7.90 -11.22 -12.30
N ILE A 45 -8.84 -11.64 -11.45
CA ILE A 45 -9.43 -12.97 -11.54
C ILE A 45 -10.18 -13.16 -12.86
N ALA A 46 -10.96 -12.16 -13.30
CA ALA A 46 -11.66 -12.22 -14.56
C ALA A 46 -10.69 -12.24 -15.75
N ALA A 47 -9.64 -11.41 -15.72
CA ALA A 47 -8.59 -11.41 -16.73
C ALA A 47 -7.88 -12.77 -16.80
N LEU A 48 -7.45 -13.32 -15.66
CA LEU A 48 -6.81 -14.63 -15.59
C LEU A 48 -7.73 -15.73 -16.14
N ARG A 49 -9.02 -15.69 -15.83
CA ARG A 49 -10.01 -16.64 -16.39
C ARG A 49 -10.06 -16.58 -17.91
N LEU A 50 -10.09 -15.37 -18.48
CA LEU A 50 -10.09 -15.18 -19.94
C LEU A 50 -8.81 -15.70 -20.60
N LEU A 51 -7.65 -15.43 -20.01
CA LEU A 51 -6.35 -15.92 -20.49
C LEU A 51 -6.29 -17.46 -20.44
N LEU A 52 -6.74 -18.07 -19.36
CA LEU A 52 -6.80 -19.54 -19.23
C LEU A 52 -7.76 -20.21 -20.22
N GLN A 53 -8.86 -19.51 -20.60
CA GLN A 53 -9.81 -20.01 -21.59
C GLN A 53 -9.27 -19.96 -23.03
N ASN A 54 -8.34 -19.04 -23.31
CA ASN A 54 -7.77 -18.83 -24.65
C ASN A 54 -6.41 -19.53 -24.87
N LYS A 55 -6.00 -20.46 -24.01
CA LYS A 55 -4.70 -21.12 -24.05
C LYS A 55 -4.39 -21.77 -25.41
N ASN A 56 -3.48 -21.14 -26.17
CA ASN A 56 -2.77 -21.79 -27.28
C ASN A 56 -1.34 -21.26 -27.56
N ASP A 57 -0.73 -20.37 -26.73
CA ASP A 57 0.57 -19.78 -27.05
C ASP A 57 1.49 -19.57 -25.83
N GLU A 58 2.80 -19.83 -26.00
CA GLU A 58 3.83 -19.70 -24.95
C GLU A 58 4.01 -18.27 -24.39
N GLY A 59 3.57 -17.23 -25.13
CA GLY A 59 3.60 -15.82 -24.69
C GLY A 59 2.57 -15.47 -23.59
N GLN A 60 1.51 -16.25 -23.46
CA GLN A 60 0.41 -15.98 -22.50
C GLN A 60 0.77 -16.25 -21.05
N MET A 61 1.76 -17.13 -20.80
CA MET A 61 2.18 -17.45 -19.42
C MET A 61 2.74 -16.22 -18.66
N THR A 62 3.25 -15.23 -19.38
CA THR A 62 3.77 -13.98 -18.78
C THR A 62 2.63 -13.06 -18.33
N GLU A 63 1.54 -13.01 -19.08
CA GLU A 63 0.37 -12.20 -18.73
C GLU A 63 -0.39 -12.83 -17.55
N GLU A 64 -0.59 -14.14 -17.56
CA GLU A 64 -1.20 -14.89 -16.45
C GLU A 64 -0.44 -14.67 -15.13
N LEU A 65 0.89 -14.73 -15.18
CA LEU A 65 1.73 -14.46 -14.00
C LEU A 65 1.66 -13.00 -13.54
N SER A 66 1.48 -12.04 -14.44
CA SER A 66 1.31 -10.63 -14.11
C SER A 66 -0.02 -10.39 -13.39
N GLU A 67 -1.10 -11.03 -13.86
CA GLU A 67 -2.43 -10.94 -13.21
C GLU A 67 -2.42 -11.62 -11.83
N LEU A 68 -1.77 -12.79 -11.72
CA LEU A 68 -1.60 -13.47 -10.44
C LEU A 68 -0.84 -12.59 -9.43
N PHE A 69 0.24 -11.94 -9.87
CA PHE A 69 0.97 -10.98 -9.05
C PHE A 69 0.07 -9.82 -8.60
N GLY A 70 -0.81 -9.31 -9.47
CA GLY A 70 -1.80 -8.30 -9.11
C GLY A 70 -2.73 -8.75 -7.98
N ILE A 71 -3.20 -9.99 -8.04
CA ILE A 71 -4.03 -10.59 -6.96
C ILE A 71 -3.24 -10.65 -5.65
N GLU A 72 -2.00 -11.14 -5.68
CA GLU A 72 -1.13 -11.22 -4.50
C GLU A 72 -0.95 -9.84 -3.84
N GLN A 73 -0.74 -8.78 -4.63
CA GLN A 73 -0.61 -7.41 -4.13
C GLN A 73 -1.90 -6.92 -3.44
N TYR A 74 -3.07 -7.23 -3.98
CA TYR A 74 -4.34 -6.84 -3.35
C TYR A 74 -4.60 -7.59 -2.05
N VAL A 75 -4.24 -8.87 -1.98
CA VAL A 75 -4.33 -9.65 -0.74
C VAL A 75 -3.40 -9.07 0.33
N GLU A 76 -2.16 -8.76 -0.03
CA GLU A 76 -1.18 -8.13 0.86
C GLU A 76 -1.71 -6.79 1.40
N MET A 77 -2.24 -5.94 0.53
CA MET A 77 -2.84 -4.66 0.91
C MET A 77 -4.01 -4.83 1.89
N ALA A 78 -4.87 -5.82 1.67
CA ALA A 78 -5.99 -6.11 2.57
C ALA A 78 -5.52 -6.56 3.95
N LEU A 79 -4.49 -7.41 4.03
CA LEU A 79 -3.90 -7.87 5.28
C LEU A 79 -3.23 -6.72 6.05
N GLN A 80 -2.54 -5.81 5.37
CA GLN A 80 -1.93 -4.65 6.00
C GLN A 80 -3.00 -3.68 6.53
N TYR A 81 -4.10 -3.49 5.81
CA TYR A 81 -5.21 -2.67 6.29
C TYR A 81 -5.82 -3.22 7.58
N GLN A 82 -6.01 -4.55 7.67
CA GLN A 82 -6.49 -5.20 8.88
C GLN A 82 -5.59 -4.92 10.10
N ARG A 83 -4.26 -4.86 9.88
CA ARG A 83 -3.29 -4.53 10.94
C ARG A 83 -3.40 -3.08 11.41
N LEU A 84 -3.71 -2.13 10.51
CA LEU A 84 -3.92 -0.72 10.88
C LEU A 84 -5.12 -0.51 11.81
N ASP A 85 -6.14 -1.36 11.69
CA ASP A 85 -7.38 -1.25 12.46
C ASP A 85 -7.32 -2.01 13.80
N SER A 86 -6.27 -2.79 14.04
CA SER A 86 -6.07 -3.45 15.33
C SER A 86 -5.57 -2.43 16.36
N GLU A 87 -6.24 -2.37 17.52
CA GLU A 87 -5.83 -1.52 18.65
C GLU A 87 -4.43 -1.87 19.21
N THR A 88 -3.85 -2.97 18.73
CA THR A 88 -2.55 -3.53 19.13
C THR A 88 -1.54 -3.48 17.98
N THR A 89 -1.47 -2.38 17.23
CA THR A 89 -0.41 -2.24 16.22
C THR A 89 0.88 -1.90 16.97
N ASP A 90 1.59 -2.92 17.42
CA ASP A 90 2.92 -2.78 17.99
C ASP A 90 3.90 -2.47 16.84
N PHE A 91 4.13 -1.19 16.58
CA PHE A 91 5.21 -0.76 15.69
C PHE A 91 6.56 -1.09 16.33
N VAL A 92 7.41 -1.79 15.60
CA VAL A 92 8.77 -2.08 16.00
C VAL A 92 9.70 -1.09 15.31
N PHE A 93 10.06 -0.02 16.00
CA PHE A 93 11.00 0.96 15.48
C PHE A 93 12.44 0.45 15.64
N GLU A 94 13.13 0.34 14.52
CA GLU A 94 14.54 -0.07 14.46
C GLU A 94 15.31 0.81 13.46
N GLU A 95 16.61 0.90 13.64
CA GLU A 95 17.50 1.55 12.69
C GLU A 95 17.56 0.68 11.42
N THR A 96 17.15 1.23 10.30
CA THR A 96 16.94 0.48 9.06
C THR A 96 17.63 1.17 7.89
N ASP A 97 18.35 0.39 7.09
CA ASP A 97 18.96 0.84 5.84
C ASP A 97 17.86 1.07 4.78
N LEU A 98 17.70 2.33 4.38
CA LEU A 98 16.68 2.73 3.40
C LEU A 98 16.98 2.16 2.00
N ASP A 99 18.26 2.09 1.62
CA ASP A 99 18.68 1.54 0.32
C ASP A 99 18.30 0.07 0.20
N GLU A 100 18.48 -0.73 1.25
CA GLU A 100 18.09 -2.14 1.28
C GLU A 100 16.61 -2.33 1.02
N ILE A 101 15.76 -1.53 1.66
CA ILE A 101 14.29 -1.58 1.48
C ILE A 101 13.93 -1.22 0.04
N ILE A 102 14.46 -0.12 -0.50
CA ILE A 102 14.15 0.34 -1.85
C ILE A 102 14.59 -0.72 -2.88
N ARG A 103 15.81 -1.23 -2.78
CA ARG A 103 16.32 -2.27 -3.69
C ARG A 103 15.48 -3.54 -3.66
N THR A 104 15.08 -3.97 -2.47
CA THR A 104 14.25 -5.16 -2.30
C THR A 104 12.88 -4.95 -2.95
N SER A 105 12.27 -3.80 -2.71
CA SER A 105 10.99 -3.42 -3.32
C SER A 105 11.09 -3.33 -4.85
N VAL A 106 12.12 -2.69 -5.39
CA VAL A 106 12.36 -2.60 -6.83
C VAL A 106 12.49 -3.99 -7.47
N ARG A 107 13.26 -4.90 -6.84
CA ARG A 107 13.43 -6.28 -7.35
C ARG A 107 12.10 -7.03 -7.45
N LYS A 108 11.20 -6.82 -6.50
CA LYS A 108 9.86 -7.43 -6.49
C LYS A 108 9.06 -7.05 -7.75
N TYR A 109 9.22 -5.82 -8.25
CA TYR A 109 8.54 -5.29 -9.43
C TYR A 109 9.33 -5.40 -10.74
N ALA A 110 10.52 -5.99 -10.74
CA ALA A 110 11.41 -6.04 -11.92
C ALA A 110 10.73 -6.62 -13.18
N ARG A 111 9.92 -7.67 -13.02
CA ARG A 111 9.19 -8.30 -14.13
C ARG A 111 8.19 -7.35 -14.77
N GLN A 112 7.50 -6.51 -13.98
CA GLN A 112 6.53 -5.54 -14.47
C GLN A 112 7.22 -4.40 -15.24
N PHE A 113 8.38 -3.93 -14.77
CA PHE A 113 9.20 -2.97 -15.51
C PHE A 113 9.56 -3.49 -16.90
N ILE A 114 10.02 -4.75 -16.97
CA ILE A 114 10.40 -5.41 -18.24
C ILE A 114 9.17 -5.59 -19.13
N ALA A 115 8.08 -6.15 -18.63
CA ALA A 115 6.86 -6.41 -19.39
C ALA A 115 6.25 -5.13 -19.99
N LYS A 116 6.27 -4.03 -19.23
CA LYS A 116 5.77 -2.72 -19.69
C LYS A 116 6.80 -1.91 -20.47
N LYS A 117 8.05 -2.38 -20.58
CA LYS A 117 9.17 -1.64 -21.22
C LYS A 117 9.40 -0.26 -20.57
N ILE A 118 9.22 -0.17 -19.27
CA ILE A 118 9.46 1.04 -18.47
C ILE A 118 10.93 1.03 -18.02
N SER A 119 11.67 2.09 -18.29
CA SER A 119 13.03 2.25 -17.78
C SER A 119 13.03 2.60 -16.30
N LEU A 120 14.01 2.09 -15.55
CA LEU A 120 14.24 2.44 -14.17
C LEU A 120 15.59 3.11 -14.03
N SER A 121 15.60 4.33 -13.48
CA SER A 121 16.80 5.03 -13.01
C SER A 121 16.80 5.03 -11.49
N TYR A 122 17.77 4.40 -10.87
CA TYR A 122 17.88 4.31 -9.42
C TYR A 122 19.22 4.90 -8.96
N GLU A 123 19.16 5.89 -8.10
CA GLU A 123 20.32 6.44 -7.41
C GLU A 123 20.38 5.86 -5.99
N PRO A 124 21.50 5.19 -5.60
CA PRO A 124 21.63 4.60 -4.27
C PRO A 124 21.42 5.64 -3.16
N VAL A 125 20.71 5.24 -2.11
CA VAL A 125 20.37 6.09 -0.97
C VAL A 125 21.15 5.65 0.25
N GLU A 126 22.29 6.27 0.52
CA GLU A 126 23.14 5.96 1.68
C GLU A 126 22.59 6.61 2.96
N THR A 127 21.45 6.15 3.44
CA THR A 127 20.77 6.73 4.60
C THR A 127 20.12 5.65 5.45
N THR A 128 20.26 5.75 6.77
CA THR A 128 19.52 4.96 7.74
C THR A 128 18.39 5.78 8.35
N VAL A 129 17.26 5.13 8.62
CA VAL A 129 16.08 5.75 9.23
C VAL A 129 15.58 4.91 10.39
N ILE A 130 15.06 5.57 11.43
CA ILE A 130 14.40 4.88 12.55
C ILE A 130 12.93 4.68 12.16
N THR A 131 12.56 3.45 11.85
CA THR A 131 11.23 3.12 11.37
C THR A 131 10.85 1.68 11.63
N ASP A 132 9.58 1.34 11.46
CA ASP A 132 9.17 -0.05 11.32
C ASP A 132 9.47 -0.53 9.89
N LYS A 133 10.45 -1.44 9.75
CA LYS A 133 10.92 -1.95 8.46
C LYS A 133 9.79 -2.53 7.60
N LYS A 134 8.83 -3.22 8.23
CA LYS A 134 7.72 -3.86 7.50
C LYS A 134 6.76 -2.81 6.93
N TRP A 135 6.42 -1.80 7.73
CA TRP A 135 5.54 -0.72 7.31
C TRP A 135 6.17 0.15 6.24
N LEU A 136 7.44 0.53 6.42
CA LEU A 136 8.14 1.31 5.40
C LEU A 136 8.28 0.55 4.09
N SER A 137 8.62 -0.75 4.14
CA SER A 137 8.65 -1.62 2.95
C SER A 137 7.31 -1.63 2.23
N PHE A 138 6.21 -1.78 2.97
CA PHE A 138 4.86 -1.75 2.41
C PHE A 138 4.55 -0.42 1.71
N VAL A 139 4.86 0.71 2.35
CA VAL A 139 4.63 2.04 1.75
C VAL A 139 5.43 2.21 0.46
N ILE A 140 6.72 1.88 0.47
CA ILE A 140 7.60 1.97 -0.71
C ILE A 140 7.09 1.05 -1.83
N GLU A 141 6.70 -0.18 -1.51
CA GLU A 141 6.10 -1.10 -2.47
C GLU A 141 4.83 -0.54 -3.09
N GLN A 142 3.95 0.10 -2.32
CA GLN A 142 2.73 0.73 -2.84
C GLN A 142 3.04 1.90 -3.78
N VAL A 143 4.03 2.72 -3.45
CA VAL A 143 4.47 3.83 -4.32
C VAL A 143 5.03 3.31 -5.63
N ILE A 144 5.92 2.29 -5.59
CA ILE A 144 6.48 1.65 -6.78
C ILE A 144 5.38 0.99 -7.61
N SER A 145 4.46 0.25 -6.97
CA SER A 145 3.30 -0.37 -7.63
C SER A 145 2.48 0.65 -8.40
N ASN A 146 2.14 1.77 -7.75
CA ASN A 146 1.39 2.85 -8.38
C ASN A 146 2.17 3.48 -9.54
N ALA A 147 3.45 3.76 -9.35
CA ALA A 147 4.30 4.31 -10.40
C ALA A 147 4.32 3.38 -11.63
N VAL A 148 4.54 2.08 -11.44
CA VAL A 148 4.51 1.09 -12.54
C VAL A 148 3.13 0.97 -13.17
N LYS A 149 2.05 1.02 -12.36
CA LYS A 149 0.66 0.90 -12.84
C LYS A 149 0.29 2.06 -13.76
N TYR A 150 0.61 3.29 -13.38
CA TYR A 150 0.16 4.50 -14.07
C TYR A 150 1.13 4.98 -15.15
N THR A 151 2.39 4.56 -15.14
CA THR A 151 3.34 4.86 -16.21
C THR A 151 3.03 3.99 -17.44
N LYS A 152 2.68 4.64 -18.55
CA LYS A 152 2.39 3.97 -19.82
C LYS A 152 3.63 3.87 -20.71
N THR A 153 4.45 4.92 -20.72
CA THR A 153 5.67 5.06 -21.53
C THR A 153 6.71 5.86 -20.75
N GLY A 154 7.98 5.71 -21.09
CA GLY A 154 9.07 6.45 -20.45
C GLY A 154 9.73 5.67 -19.32
N GLY A 155 9.95 6.30 -18.18
CA GLY A 155 10.69 5.69 -17.08
C GLY A 155 10.28 6.20 -15.71
N ILE A 156 10.74 5.48 -14.69
CA ILE A 156 10.60 5.84 -13.28
C ILE A 156 11.98 6.14 -12.74
N LYS A 157 12.13 7.27 -12.06
CA LYS A 157 13.38 7.64 -11.38
C LYS A 157 13.15 7.59 -9.87
N ILE A 158 14.06 6.92 -9.15
CA ILE A 158 14.07 6.85 -7.69
C ILE A 158 15.38 7.47 -7.20
N TYR A 159 15.29 8.51 -6.39
CA TYR A 159 16.43 9.21 -5.82
C TYR A 159 16.04 9.87 -4.51
N LEU A 160 17.04 10.22 -3.69
CA LEU A 160 16.85 11.05 -2.51
C LEU A 160 17.10 12.51 -2.91
N GLU A 161 16.15 13.39 -2.61
CA GLU A 161 16.31 14.83 -2.80
C GLU A 161 16.73 15.46 -1.47
N ASP A 162 17.78 16.28 -1.49
CA ASP A 162 18.20 17.10 -0.36
C ASP A 162 17.19 18.24 -0.15
N GLY A 163 16.16 17.98 0.59
CA GLY A 163 15.11 18.92 0.95
C GLY A 163 14.49 18.50 2.27
N ASP A 164 13.64 19.29 2.86
CA ASP A 164 13.04 19.13 4.21
C ASP A 164 12.33 17.79 4.49
N GLY A 165 12.91 16.67 4.03
CA GLY A 165 12.49 15.31 4.34
C GLY A 165 11.32 14.78 3.52
N THR A 166 10.95 15.41 2.41
CA THR A 166 9.86 14.97 1.55
C THR A 166 10.39 14.07 0.43
N MET A 167 9.88 12.84 0.35
CA MET A 167 10.17 11.92 -0.74
C MET A 167 9.24 12.22 -1.93
N SER A 168 9.78 12.64 -3.06
CA SER A 168 8.99 12.83 -4.28
C SER A 168 9.32 11.75 -5.32
N VAL A 169 8.30 11.19 -5.96
CA VAL A 169 8.42 10.31 -7.13
C VAL A 169 7.81 11.07 -8.32
N PRO A 170 8.59 11.79 -9.12
CA PRO A 170 8.05 12.40 -10.31
C PRO A 170 7.68 11.33 -11.33
N VAL A 171 6.42 11.31 -11.72
CA VAL A 171 5.91 10.52 -12.85
C VAL A 171 5.90 11.47 -14.06
N GLN A 172 6.78 11.24 -15.01
CA GLN A 172 6.78 11.93 -16.32
C GLN A 172 6.08 11.08 -17.38
#